data_b34d988b69bd20d82dddd50797b4b6ab
#
_entry.id   b34d988b69bd20d82dddd50797b4b6ab
#
_cell.length_a   1.000
_cell.length_b   1.000
_cell.length_c   1.000
_cell.angle_alpha   90.00
_cell.angle_beta   90.00
_cell.angle_gamma   90.00
#
_symmetry.space_group_name_H-M   'P 1'
#
loop_
_entity.id
_entity.type
_entity.pdbx_description
1 polymer ?
#
loop_
_entity_poly.entity_id
_entity_poly.type
_entity_poly.pdbx_seq_one_letter_code
_entity_poly.pdbx_strand_id
1 'polypeptide(L)' 'MAKYKYTGVGEGSKVLKGTIVAMSRMQAKSHLKEKHIKVTSL' A
#
# COMPACT_ATOMS: atom_id res chain seq x y z
N MET A 1 0.71 -16.15 -3.75
CA MET A 1 1.02 -14.72 -3.80
C MET A 1 0.03 -14.02 -4.71
N ALA A 2 -0.46 -12.90 -4.28
CA ALA A 2 -1.46 -12.15 -5.04
C ALA A 2 -1.01 -10.72 -5.25
N LYS A 3 -1.44 -10.16 -6.37
CA LYS A 3 -1.18 -8.75 -6.65
C LYS A 3 -2.33 -7.92 -6.11
N TYR A 4 -2.00 -6.89 -5.38
CA TYR A 4 -3.00 -5.96 -4.84
C TYR A 4 -2.71 -4.56 -5.37
N LYS A 5 -3.74 -3.95 -5.91
CA LYS A 5 -3.65 -2.53 -6.27
C LYS A 5 -3.94 -1.70 -5.04
N TYR A 6 -3.09 -0.74 -4.79
CA TYR A 6 -3.27 0.10 -3.62
C TYR A 6 -3.31 1.56 -4.02
N THR A 7 -4.02 2.32 -3.21
CA THR A 7 -4.00 3.78 -3.28
C THR A 7 -3.69 4.25 -1.87
N GLY A 8 -2.71 5.11 -1.74
CA GLY A 8 -2.31 5.59 -0.44
C GLY A 8 -1.83 7.03 -0.50
N VAL A 9 -1.56 7.57 0.66
CA VAL A 9 -1.04 8.93 0.79
C VAL A 9 0.35 8.84 1.41
N GLY A 10 1.33 9.38 0.71
CA GLY A 10 2.69 9.44 1.19
C GLY A 10 2.93 10.70 1.99
N GLU A 11 4.20 10.97 2.30
CA GLU A 11 4.58 12.18 3.01
C GLU A 11 4.20 13.41 2.19
N GLY A 12 3.77 14.44 2.87
CA GLY A 12 3.36 15.67 2.21
C GLY A 12 2.03 15.57 1.50
N SER A 13 1.18 14.64 1.90
CA SER A 13 -0.16 14.46 1.33
C SER A 13 -0.15 14.11 -0.15
N LYS A 14 0.88 13.43 -0.60
CA LYS A 14 0.95 12.99 -1.99
C LYS A 14 0.19 11.68 -2.17
N VAL A 15 -0.69 11.65 -3.16
CA VAL A 15 -1.42 10.43 -3.49
C VAL A 15 -0.52 9.52 -4.31
N LEU A 16 -0.38 8.29 -3.83
CA LEU A 16 0.46 7.29 -4.48
C LEU A 16 -0.41 6.10 -4.88
N LYS A 17 -0.21 5.65 -6.08
CA LYS A 17 -0.91 4.47 -6.60
C LYS A 17 0.10 3.48 -7.11
N GLY A 18 -0.19 2.20 -6.90
CA GLY A 18 0.72 1.19 -7.36
C GLY A 18 0.16 -0.20 -7.15
N THR A 19 1.02 -1.17 -7.41
CA THR A 19 0.69 -2.58 -7.23
C THR A 19 1.73 -3.20 -6.32
N ILE A 20 1.26 -4.03 -5.40
CA ILE A 20 2.14 -4.74 -4.48
C ILE A 20 1.78 -6.21 -4.51
N VAL A 21 2.80 -7.06 -4.46
CA VAL A 21 2.62 -8.49 -4.37
C VAL A 21 2.79 -8.90 -2.91
N ALA A 22 1.78 -9.56 -2.38
CA ALA A 22 1.81 -10.01 -1.01
C ALA A 22 0.99 -11.27 -0.86
N MET A 23 1.18 -11.98 0.23
CA MET A 23 0.44 -13.21 0.50
C MET A 23 -0.98 -12.91 0.99
N SER A 24 -1.18 -11.77 1.60
CA SER A 24 -2.50 -11.37 2.09
C SER A 24 -2.59 -9.85 2.13
N ARG A 25 -3.83 -9.36 2.29
CA ARG A 25 -4.06 -7.92 2.42
C ARG A 25 -3.33 -7.34 3.62
N MET A 26 -3.31 -8.09 4.71
CA MET A 26 -2.63 -7.62 5.91
C MET A 26 -1.15 -7.42 5.67
N GLN A 27 -0.53 -8.37 4.95
CA GLN A 27 0.85 -8.24 4.59
C GLN A 27 1.09 -7.05 3.67
N ALA A 28 0.21 -6.86 2.70
CA ALA A 28 0.31 -5.72 1.79
C ALA A 28 0.25 -4.41 2.57
N LYS A 29 -0.69 -4.30 3.50
CA LYS A 29 -0.79 -3.12 4.34
C LYS A 29 0.46 -2.89 5.18
N SER A 30 1.00 -3.96 5.75
CA SER A 30 2.21 -3.86 6.55
C SER A 30 3.39 -3.35 5.73
N HIS A 31 3.55 -3.87 4.54
CA HIS A 31 4.61 -3.41 3.65
C HIS A 31 4.48 -1.94 3.32
N LEU A 32 3.27 -1.49 3.04
CA LEU A 32 3.02 -0.09 2.71
C LEU A 32 3.23 0.80 3.92
N LYS A 33 2.85 0.33 5.09
CA LYS A 33 3.05 1.06 6.32
C LYS A 33 4.54 1.27 6.61
N GLU A 34 5.35 0.25 6.33
CA GLU A 34 6.79 0.35 6.49
C GLU A 34 7.40 1.41 5.59
N LYS A 35 6.79 1.65 4.46
CA LYS A 35 7.22 2.69 3.52
C LYS A 35 6.65 4.05 3.86
N HIS A 36 5.99 4.18 4.99
CA HIS A 36 5.35 5.41 5.44
C HIS A 36 4.23 5.86 4.49
N ILE A 37 3.54 4.90 3.91
CA ILE A 37 2.42 5.18 3.04
C ILE A 37 1.13 4.85 3.78
N LYS A 38 0.24 5.83 3.84
CA LYS A 38 -1.06 5.64 4.46
C LYS A 38 -2.01 5.07 3.42
N VAL A 39 -2.37 3.80 3.60
CA VAL A 39 -3.23 3.13 2.62
C VAL A 39 -4.67 3.61 2.80
N THR A 40 -5.24 4.17 1.75
CA THR A 40 -6.63 4.58 1.75
C THR A 40 -7.52 3.54 1.09
N SER A 41 -6.96 2.77 0.15
CA SER A 41 -7.69 1.70 -0.50
C SER A 41 -6.71 0.63 -0.94
N LEU A 42 -7.17 -0.61 -0.87
CA LEU A 42 -6.33 -1.73 -1.27
C LEU A 42 -7.11 -2.69 -2.18
#